data_2d6ecccc4cd258f66203a23c935cc407
#
_entry.id   2d6ecccc4cd258f66203a23c935cc407
#
_cell.length_a   1.000
_cell.length_b   1.000
_cell.length_c   1.000
_cell.angle_alpha   90.00
_cell.angle_beta   90.00
_cell.angle_gamma   90.00
#
_symmetry.space_group_name_H-M   'P 1'
#
loop_
_entity.id
_entity.type
_entity.pdbx_description
1 polymer ?
#
loop_
_entity_poly.entity_id
_entity_poly.type
_entity_poly.pdbx_seq_one_letter_code
_entity_poly.pdbx_strand_id
1 'polypeptide(L)'
;MASEPKKTIELWDGYAVNVNMQLMDDFDFISDLSEAHRTGNISELVIMYMALIGGDKVYDDIRAYIEKEYGYFSQKALLEITAKVDECFPKAGNRAQRRSWKNLV
;
A
#
# COMPACT_ATOMS: atom_id res chain seq x y z
N MET A 1 -14.49 18.47 0.77
CA MET A 1 -14.85 17.22 1.46
C MET A 1 -13.79 16.17 1.19
N ALA A 2 -13.25 15.56 2.22
CA ALA A 2 -12.24 14.51 2.03
C ALA A 2 -12.88 13.31 1.35
N SER A 3 -12.19 12.70 0.40
CA SER A 3 -12.68 11.47 -0.21
C SER A 3 -12.58 10.33 0.79
N GLU A 4 -13.51 9.40 0.69
CA GLU A 4 -13.49 8.24 1.55
C GLU A 4 -12.38 7.29 1.11
N PRO A 5 -11.84 6.49 2.06
CA PRO A 5 -10.87 5.46 1.68
C PRO A 5 -11.52 4.44 0.75
N LYS A 6 -10.75 3.95 -0.19
CA LYS A 6 -11.23 2.90 -1.08
C LYS A 6 -11.26 1.58 -0.35
N LYS A 7 -12.35 0.83 -0.56
CA LYS A 7 -12.53 -0.49 0.05
C LYS A 7 -11.95 -1.63 -0.77
N THR A 8 -11.77 -1.40 -2.06
CA THR A 8 -11.19 -2.37 -2.98
C THR A 8 -10.22 -1.66 -3.91
N ILE A 9 -9.21 -2.38 -4.36
CA ILE A 9 -8.21 -1.85 -5.29
C ILE A 9 -7.94 -2.91 -6.34
N GLU A 10 -7.92 -2.51 -7.60
CA GLU A 10 -7.47 -3.39 -8.68
C GLU A 10 -5.95 -3.21 -8.83
N LEU A 11 -5.20 -4.29 -8.64
CA LEU A 11 -3.75 -4.24 -8.74
C LEU A 11 -3.25 -4.44 -10.17
N TRP A 12 -3.95 -5.25 -10.92
CA TRP A 12 -3.77 -5.41 -12.36
C TRP A 12 -5.09 -5.89 -12.94
N ASP A 13 -5.18 -5.90 -14.25
CA ASP A 13 -6.41 -6.27 -14.92
C ASP A 13 -6.87 -7.67 -14.49
N GLY A 14 -8.05 -7.72 -13.90
CA GLY A 14 -8.67 -8.96 -13.43
C GLY A 14 -8.28 -9.37 -12.02
N TYR A 15 -7.48 -8.58 -11.31
CA TYR A 15 -7.09 -8.92 -9.94
C TYR A 15 -7.35 -7.74 -9.00
N ALA A 16 -8.40 -7.89 -8.21
CA ALA A 16 -8.78 -6.87 -7.22
C ALA A 16 -8.65 -7.45 -5.82
N VAL A 17 -8.30 -6.61 -4.87
CA VAL A 17 -8.13 -6.99 -3.46
C VAL A 17 -9.00 -6.11 -2.58
N ASN A 18 -9.38 -6.65 -1.43
CA ASN A 18 -10.13 -5.91 -0.43
C ASN A 18 -9.17 -5.26 0.55
N VAL A 19 -9.47 -4.02 0.90
CA VAL A 19 -8.66 -3.27 1.87
C VAL A 19 -9.18 -3.54 3.27
N ASN A 20 -8.26 -3.79 4.20
CA ASN A 20 -8.61 -3.95 5.61
C ASN A 20 -8.89 -2.56 6.22
N MET A 21 -10.18 -2.23 6.30
CA MET A 21 -10.60 -0.90 6.75
C MET A 21 -10.29 -0.67 8.23
N GLN A 22 -10.18 -1.72 9.00
CA GLN A 22 -9.80 -1.58 10.42
C GLN A 22 -8.36 -1.11 10.55
N LEU A 23 -7.45 -1.67 9.75
CA LEU A 23 -6.05 -1.21 9.74
C LEU A 23 -5.95 0.22 9.25
N MET A 24 -6.79 0.61 8.30
CA MET A 24 -6.82 1.99 7.81
C MET A 24 -7.17 2.99 8.91
N ASP A 25 -7.89 2.54 9.91
CA ASP A 25 -8.33 3.37 11.03
C ASP A 25 -7.49 3.15 12.30
N ASP A 26 -6.51 2.27 12.22
CA ASP A 26 -5.67 1.94 13.38
C ASP A 26 -4.46 2.89 13.42
N PHE A 27 -4.43 3.76 14.43
CA PHE A 27 -3.35 4.73 14.53
C PHE A 27 -1.98 4.09 14.70
N ASP A 28 -1.89 2.99 15.42
CA ASP A 28 -0.60 2.30 15.59
C ASP A 28 -0.08 1.83 14.23
N PHE A 29 -0.97 1.26 13.42
CA PHE A 29 -0.59 0.83 12.08
C PHE A 29 -0.14 2.01 11.23
N ILE A 30 -0.90 3.10 11.24
CA ILE A 30 -0.59 4.29 10.44
C ILE A 30 0.73 4.92 10.91
N SER A 31 0.95 4.96 12.22
CA SER A 31 2.19 5.49 12.78
C SER A 31 3.40 4.68 12.35
N ASP A 32 3.27 3.34 12.40
CA ASP A 32 4.35 2.45 11.98
C ASP A 32 4.62 2.59 10.49
N LEU A 33 3.57 2.74 9.70
CA LEU A 33 3.70 2.92 8.26
C LEU A 33 4.43 4.25 7.95
N SER A 34 4.09 5.31 8.67
CA SER A 34 4.78 6.60 8.53
C SER A 34 6.26 6.47 8.88
N GLU A 35 6.58 5.74 9.93
CA GLU A 35 7.96 5.52 10.35
C GLU A 35 8.74 4.74 9.28
N ALA A 36 8.12 3.72 8.69
CA ALA A 36 8.75 2.96 7.61
C ALA A 36 9.04 3.84 6.39
N HIS A 37 8.11 4.76 6.07
CA HIS A 37 8.35 5.75 5.02
C HIS A 37 9.50 6.67 5.39
N ARG A 38 9.51 7.17 6.61
CA ARG A 38 10.53 8.11 7.07
C ARG A 38 11.92 7.50 7.00
N THR A 39 12.05 6.23 7.36
CA THR A 39 13.35 5.55 7.38
C THR A 39 13.72 4.95 6.02
N GLY A 40 12.81 4.94 5.07
CA GLY A 40 13.05 4.33 3.76
C GLY A 40 13.16 2.82 3.82
N ASN A 41 12.54 2.18 4.80
CA ASN A 41 12.59 0.73 4.97
C ASN A 41 11.62 0.06 4.01
N ILE A 42 12.10 -0.27 2.81
CA ILE A 42 11.27 -0.82 1.74
C ILE A 42 10.65 -2.15 2.14
N SER A 43 11.40 -3.03 2.79
CA SER A 43 10.87 -4.33 3.22
C SER A 43 9.71 -4.17 4.17
N GLU A 44 9.82 -3.26 5.13
CA GLU A 44 8.75 -3.00 6.08
C GLU A 44 7.53 -2.40 5.40
N LEU A 45 7.75 -1.47 4.48
CA LEU A 45 6.66 -0.87 3.71
C LEU A 45 5.87 -1.93 2.96
N VAL A 46 6.56 -2.83 2.27
CA VAL A 46 5.90 -3.90 1.52
C VAL A 46 5.08 -4.79 2.45
N ILE A 47 5.67 -5.20 3.57
CA ILE A 47 4.97 -6.06 4.53
C ILE A 47 3.69 -5.38 5.04
N MET A 48 3.77 -4.11 5.37
CA MET A 48 2.62 -3.37 5.90
C MET A 48 1.54 -3.18 4.83
N TYR A 49 1.91 -2.84 3.61
CA TYR A 49 0.93 -2.72 2.54
C TYR A 49 0.28 -4.07 2.22
N MET A 50 1.04 -5.17 2.27
CA MET A 50 0.46 -6.49 2.05
C MET A 50 -0.53 -6.85 3.16
N ALA A 51 -0.21 -6.53 4.41
CA ALA A 51 -1.14 -6.74 5.52
C ALA A 51 -2.46 -6.01 5.30
N LEU A 52 -2.38 -4.84 4.68
CA LEU A 52 -3.56 -4.02 4.40
C LEU A 52 -4.50 -4.65 3.37
N ILE A 53 -3.98 -5.48 2.48
CA ILE A 53 -4.75 -6.01 1.34
C ILE A 53 -4.90 -7.53 1.33
N GLY A 54 -4.58 -8.21 2.43
CA GLY A 54 -4.84 -9.64 2.53
C GLY A 54 -3.69 -10.51 3.00
N GLY A 55 -2.50 -9.94 3.19
CA GLY A 55 -1.38 -10.66 3.79
C GLY A 55 -0.65 -11.58 2.82
N ASP A 56 -0.21 -12.73 3.35
CA ASP A 56 0.71 -13.62 2.63
C ASP A 56 0.17 -14.14 1.33
N LYS A 57 -1.13 -14.45 1.27
CA LYS A 57 -1.71 -14.98 0.04
C LYS A 57 -1.62 -13.97 -1.10
N VAL A 58 -1.95 -12.73 -0.80
CA VAL A 58 -1.88 -11.67 -1.81
C VAL A 58 -0.43 -11.39 -2.19
N TYR A 59 0.47 -11.44 -1.22
CA TYR A 59 1.89 -11.30 -1.51
C TYR A 59 2.36 -12.37 -2.49
N ASP A 60 1.98 -13.62 -2.25
CA ASP A 60 2.36 -14.73 -3.12
C ASP A 60 1.78 -14.55 -4.54
N ASP A 61 0.54 -14.09 -4.63
CA ASP A 61 -0.10 -13.82 -5.92
C ASP A 61 0.62 -12.70 -6.68
N ILE A 62 1.01 -11.64 -5.97
CA ILE A 62 1.74 -10.52 -6.55
C ILE A 62 3.10 -10.98 -7.05
N ARG A 63 3.80 -11.77 -6.23
CA ARG A 63 5.10 -12.30 -6.60
C ARG A 63 5.00 -13.16 -7.86
N ALA A 64 4.02 -14.05 -7.90
CA ALA A 64 3.82 -14.92 -9.07
C ALA A 64 3.53 -14.09 -10.32
N TYR A 65 2.70 -13.07 -10.20
CA TYR A 65 2.39 -12.18 -11.30
C TYR A 65 3.64 -11.48 -11.83
N ILE A 66 4.43 -10.91 -10.93
CA ILE A 66 5.64 -10.19 -11.32
C ILE A 66 6.64 -11.11 -11.98
N GLU A 67 6.85 -12.29 -11.42
CA GLU A 67 7.78 -13.27 -11.98
C GLU A 67 7.36 -13.70 -13.38
N LYS A 68 6.05 -13.85 -13.59
CA LYS A 68 5.53 -14.21 -14.90
C LYS A 68 5.74 -13.11 -15.93
N GLU A 69 5.50 -11.86 -15.54
CA GLU A 69 5.56 -10.73 -16.45
C GLU A 69 6.99 -10.26 -16.73
N TYR A 70 7.88 -10.39 -15.75
CA TYR A 70 9.23 -9.85 -15.82
C TYR A 70 10.33 -10.90 -15.88
N GLY A 71 9.99 -12.17 -15.62
CA GLY A 71 10.97 -13.23 -15.60
C GLY A 71 11.74 -13.32 -14.28
N TYR A 72 11.51 -12.42 -13.36
CA TYR A 72 12.11 -12.39 -12.02
C TYR A 72 11.28 -11.48 -11.11
N PHE A 73 11.52 -11.55 -9.80
CA PHE A 73 10.78 -10.74 -8.84
C PHE A 73 11.32 -9.31 -8.83
N SER A 74 10.80 -8.49 -9.73
CA SER A 74 11.28 -7.13 -9.92
C SER A 74 10.87 -6.22 -8.77
N GLN A 75 11.85 -5.57 -8.14
CA GLN A 75 11.57 -4.59 -7.09
C GLN A 75 10.79 -3.39 -7.65
N LYS A 76 11.13 -2.95 -8.85
CA LYS A 76 10.43 -1.84 -9.49
C LYS A 76 8.94 -2.15 -9.66
N ALA A 77 8.64 -3.35 -10.16
CA ALA A 77 7.26 -3.78 -10.34
C ALA A 77 6.53 -3.89 -9.02
N LEU A 78 7.20 -4.42 -7.99
CA LEU A 78 6.63 -4.54 -6.65
C LEU A 78 6.28 -3.16 -6.08
N LEU A 79 7.17 -2.20 -6.24
CA LEU A 79 6.92 -0.84 -5.74
C LEU A 79 5.80 -0.14 -6.50
N GLU A 80 5.66 -0.41 -7.78
CA GLU A 80 4.55 0.13 -8.57
C GLU A 80 3.21 -0.40 -8.07
N ILE A 81 3.15 -1.70 -7.73
CA ILE A 81 1.94 -2.29 -7.17
C ILE A 81 1.67 -1.73 -5.77
N THR A 82 2.71 -1.58 -4.96
CA THR A 82 2.59 -0.99 -3.63
C THR A 82 2.04 0.44 -3.71
N ALA A 83 2.47 1.19 -4.71
CA ALA A 83 1.95 2.55 -4.93
C ALA A 83 0.46 2.53 -5.24
N LYS A 84 -0.03 1.52 -5.95
CA LYS A 84 -1.47 1.37 -6.18
C LYS A 84 -2.21 1.10 -4.89
N VAL A 85 -1.63 0.31 -4.00
CA VAL A 85 -2.24 0.05 -2.68
C VAL A 85 -2.34 1.35 -1.89
N ASP A 86 -1.32 2.20 -1.99
CA ASP A 86 -1.33 3.49 -1.30
C ASP A 86 -2.50 4.38 -1.74
N GLU A 87 -3.04 4.18 -2.93
CA GLU A 87 -4.19 4.93 -3.41
C GLU A 87 -5.46 4.65 -2.63
N CYS A 88 -5.49 3.61 -1.77
CA CYS A 88 -6.65 3.36 -0.92
C CYS A 88 -6.83 4.43 0.15
N PHE A 89 -5.74 5.11 0.53
CA PHE A 89 -5.84 6.18 1.50
C PHE A 89 -6.58 7.38 0.91
N PRO A 90 -7.37 8.09 1.74
CA PRO A 90 -8.09 9.25 1.24
C PRO A 90 -7.11 10.24 0.63
N LYS A 91 -7.37 10.60 -0.61
CA LYS A 91 -6.60 11.68 -1.20
C LYS A 91 -7.16 12.94 -0.63
N ALA A 92 -6.40 13.49 0.22
CA ALA A 92 -6.83 14.65 0.87
C ALA A 92 -7.06 15.80 -0.08
N GLY A 93 -8.28 16.17 -0.22
CA GLY A 93 -8.53 17.56 -0.22
C GLY A 93 -7.92 18.18 1.02
N ASN A 94 -7.32 17.41 1.86
CA ASN A 94 -6.68 17.86 3.08
C ASN A 94 -5.17 17.97 2.85
N ARG A 95 -4.76 19.15 2.39
CA ARG A 95 -3.34 19.42 2.15
C ARG A 95 -2.51 19.33 3.41
N ALA A 96 -3.09 19.72 4.54
CA ALA A 96 -2.38 19.70 5.81
C ALA A 96 -2.00 18.25 6.18
N GLN A 97 -2.93 17.33 6.00
CA GLN A 97 -2.68 15.92 6.27
C GLN A 97 -1.61 15.36 5.35
N ARG A 98 -1.70 15.68 4.06
CA ARG A 98 -0.70 15.22 3.08
C ARG A 98 0.68 15.80 3.38
N ARG A 99 0.73 17.06 3.76
CA ARG A 99 1.99 17.71 4.09
C ARG A 99 2.60 17.08 5.34
N SER A 100 1.78 16.81 6.34
CA SER A 100 2.22 16.16 7.55
C SER A 100 2.78 14.78 7.25
N TRP A 101 2.09 14.03 6.41
CA TRP A 101 2.54 12.72 5.96
C TRP A 101 3.91 12.81 5.28
N LYS A 102 4.07 13.76 4.37
CA LYS A 102 5.35 13.95 3.67
C LYS A 102 6.47 14.38 4.60
N ASN A 103 6.15 15.12 5.62
CA ASN A 103 7.14 15.56 6.59
C ASN A 103 7.59 14.44 7.51
N LEU A 104 6.78 13.40 7.64
CA LEU A 104 7.13 12.21 8.42
C LEU A 104 8.02 11.25 7.65
N VAL A 105 8.12 11.41 6.35
CA VAL A 105 8.91 10.51 5.49
C VAL A 105 10.18 11.15 4.99
#